data_9017abd7817aef3c3822edcee9757686
#
_entry.id   9017abd7817aef3c3822edcee9757686
#
_cell.length_a   1.000
_cell.length_b   1.000
_cell.length_c   1.000
_cell.angle_alpha   90.00
_cell.angle_beta   90.00
_cell.angle_gamma   90.00
#
_symmetry.space_group_name_H-M   'P 1'
#
loop_
_entity.id
_entity.type
_entity.pdbx_description
1 polymer ?
#
loop_
_entity_poly.entity_id
_entity_poly.type
_entity_poly.pdbx_seq_one_letter_code
_entity_poly.pdbx_strand_id
1 'polypeptide(L)'
;MVIDEILASNEQFLRQPPLPIIGHAPRKHMAVVTCMDCRLVKMFELALGLERGDVLELRTAGATISQPEREGGSGDLIRSLAGGIYLLGVREVAVIGHTNCGLAHADPNVLIASMQALGVDPNQLIEREGLGNIQGLMRWLGAFHDVHVNVREVVNVIRNSPYLPKIPVHGLVINIENGKLEMVDRG
;
A
#
# COMPACT_ATOMS: atom_id res chain seq x y z
N MET A 1 21.29 -5.46 18.06
CA MET A 1 19.84 -5.26 17.63
C MET A 1 19.82 -5.03 16.13
N VAL A 2 18.72 -5.29 15.44
CA VAL A 2 18.62 -5.05 13.98
C VAL A 2 18.98 -3.62 13.60
N ILE A 3 18.65 -2.65 14.45
CA ILE A 3 19.00 -1.24 14.19
C ILE A 3 20.51 -1.00 14.10
N ASP A 4 21.30 -1.70 14.89
CA ASP A 4 22.77 -1.56 14.86
C ASP A 4 23.35 -2.08 13.54
N GLU A 5 22.75 -3.15 13.01
CA GLU A 5 23.11 -3.70 11.69
C GLU A 5 22.76 -2.72 10.55
N ILE A 6 21.61 -2.04 10.67
CA ILE A 6 21.19 -1.01 9.71
C ILE A 6 22.16 0.16 9.72
N LEU A 7 22.56 0.65 10.91
CA LEU A 7 23.50 1.75 11.06
C LEU A 7 24.87 1.39 10.46
N ALA A 8 25.39 0.19 10.77
CA ALA A 8 26.65 -0.28 10.19
C ALA A 8 26.58 -0.41 8.66
N SER A 9 25.46 -0.88 8.11
CA SER A 9 25.24 -0.95 6.68
C SER A 9 25.19 0.46 6.03
N ASN A 10 24.59 1.42 6.71
CA ASN A 10 24.56 2.81 6.26
C ASN A 10 25.99 3.43 6.21
N GLU A 11 26.82 3.17 7.22
CA GLU A 11 28.22 3.61 7.20
C GLU A 11 29.01 3.05 6.00
N GLN A 12 28.74 1.80 5.61
CA GLN A 12 29.34 1.20 4.43
C GLN A 12 28.81 1.85 3.15
N PHE A 13 27.50 2.12 3.07
CA PHE A 13 26.90 2.82 1.94
C PHE A 13 27.50 4.20 1.72
N LEU A 14 27.76 4.96 2.78
CA LEU A 14 28.35 6.30 2.71
C LEU A 14 29.80 6.33 2.16
N ARG A 15 30.49 5.19 2.09
CA ARG A 15 31.80 5.05 1.45
C ARG A 15 31.71 4.93 -0.07
N GLN A 16 30.51 4.74 -0.62
CA GLN A 16 30.27 4.71 -2.06
C GLN A 16 30.15 6.13 -2.62
N PRO A 17 30.32 6.33 -3.93
CA PRO A 17 30.04 7.61 -4.57
C PRO A 17 28.62 8.09 -4.26
N PRO A 18 28.41 9.40 -4.09
CA PRO A 18 27.08 9.92 -3.79
C PRO A 18 26.11 9.61 -4.91
N LEU A 19 24.85 9.33 -4.51
CA LEU A 19 23.78 9.12 -5.49
C LEU A 19 23.51 10.42 -6.27
N PRO A 20 23.12 10.31 -7.54
CA PRO A 20 22.72 11.47 -8.33
C PRO A 20 21.57 12.23 -7.66
N ILE A 21 21.65 13.56 -7.72
CA ILE A 21 20.54 14.42 -7.30
C ILE A 21 19.42 14.28 -8.32
N ILE A 22 18.20 14.00 -7.83
CA ILE A 22 16.98 13.91 -8.65
C ILE A 22 15.96 14.92 -8.13
N GLY A 23 15.05 15.37 -9.02
CA GLY A 23 13.96 16.26 -8.65
C GLY A 23 12.92 15.60 -7.72
N HIS A 24 12.07 16.42 -7.14
CA HIS A 24 11.00 15.93 -6.23
C HIS A 24 9.83 15.28 -6.99
N ALA A 25 9.55 15.71 -8.22
CA ALA A 25 8.49 15.16 -9.04
C ALA A 25 8.89 13.78 -9.61
N PRO A 26 7.98 12.79 -9.61
CA PRO A 26 8.25 11.49 -10.23
C PRO A 26 8.38 11.63 -11.75
N ARG A 27 9.44 11.07 -12.33
CA ARG A 27 9.74 11.20 -13.77
C ARG A 27 8.63 10.68 -14.67
N LYS A 28 7.92 9.63 -14.24
CA LYS A 28 6.79 9.03 -14.99
C LYS A 28 5.43 9.69 -14.68
N HIS A 29 5.41 10.73 -13.84
CA HIS A 29 4.17 11.39 -13.39
C HIS A 29 3.13 10.41 -12.87
N MET A 30 3.54 9.32 -12.26
CA MET A 30 2.70 8.24 -11.77
C MET A 30 2.86 8.04 -10.26
N ALA A 31 1.76 7.71 -9.59
CA ALA A 31 1.78 7.12 -8.26
C ALA A 31 1.39 5.64 -8.32
N VAL A 32 2.06 4.83 -7.53
CA VAL A 32 1.77 3.41 -7.38
C VAL A 32 1.33 3.14 -5.96
N VAL A 33 0.15 2.53 -5.80
CA VAL A 33 -0.38 2.05 -4.52
C VAL A 33 -0.19 0.54 -4.50
N THR A 34 0.53 0.01 -3.50
CA THR A 34 0.82 -1.42 -3.42
C THR A 34 0.86 -1.91 -1.97
N CYS A 35 1.08 -3.22 -1.79
CA CYS A 35 1.15 -3.83 -0.46
C CYS A 35 2.49 -3.54 0.23
N MET A 36 2.44 -3.45 1.57
CA MET A 36 3.63 -3.36 2.43
C MET A 36 4.42 -4.68 2.54
N ASP A 37 4.01 -5.75 1.88
CA ASP A 37 4.65 -7.06 1.95
C ASP A 37 6.14 -6.95 1.62
N CYS A 38 6.99 -7.41 2.55
CA CYS A 38 8.44 -7.31 2.42
C CYS A 38 9.01 -8.10 1.23
N ARG A 39 8.29 -9.11 0.73
CA ARG A 39 8.68 -9.90 -0.44
C ARG A 39 8.60 -9.11 -1.74
N LEU A 40 7.83 -8.01 -1.77
CA LEU A 40 7.74 -7.11 -2.93
C LEU A 40 8.95 -6.17 -3.06
N VAL A 41 9.69 -5.94 -1.97
CA VAL A 41 10.85 -5.03 -2.00
C VAL A 41 11.90 -5.53 -3.00
N LYS A 42 12.42 -4.65 -3.83
CA LYS A 42 13.30 -4.91 -4.98
C LYS A 42 12.67 -5.71 -6.12
N MET A 43 11.91 -6.78 -5.83
CA MET A 43 11.24 -7.57 -6.87
C MET A 43 10.25 -6.72 -7.65
N PHE A 44 9.50 -5.88 -6.96
CA PHE A 44 8.50 -4.99 -7.55
C PHE A 44 9.13 -3.98 -8.54
N GLU A 45 10.19 -3.30 -8.11
CA GLU A 45 10.91 -2.35 -8.96
C GLU A 45 11.46 -3.03 -10.23
N LEU A 46 12.08 -4.21 -10.08
CA LEU A 46 12.62 -4.97 -11.20
C LEU A 46 11.53 -5.44 -12.17
N ALA A 47 10.42 -5.97 -11.64
CA ALA A 47 9.33 -6.50 -12.46
C ALA A 47 8.60 -5.40 -13.25
N LEU A 48 8.54 -4.17 -12.72
CA LEU A 48 7.91 -3.02 -13.36
C LEU A 48 8.91 -2.20 -14.21
N GLY A 49 10.20 -2.49 -14.17
CA GLY A 49 11.22 -1.69 -14.84
C GLY A 49 11.32 -0.27 -14.27
N LEU A 50 11.18 -0.14 -12.95
CA LEU A 50 11.22 1.13 -12.25
C LEU A 50 12.61 1.39 -11.66
N GLU A 51 13.01 2.65 -11.71
CA GLU A 51 14.23 3.14 -11.10
C GLU A 51 13.91 4.21 -10.05
N ARG A 52 14.89 4.50 -9.20
CA ARG A 52 14.80 5.56 -8.19
C ARG A 52 14.32 6.88 -8.81
N GLY A 53 13.19 7.41 -8.31
CA GLY A 53 12.59 8.67 -8.77
C GLY A 53 11.63 8.55 -9.95
N ASP A 54 11.29 7.34 -10.40
CA ASP A 54 10.33 7.15 -11.49
C ASP A 54 8.89 7.39 -11.07
N VAL A 55 8.51 6.89 -9.91
CA VAL A 55 7.14 6.95 -9.40
C VAL A 55 7.10 7.37 -7.94
N LEU A 56 5.96 7.85 -7.47
CA LEU A 56 5.63 7.87 -6.04
C LEU A 56 5.09 6.51 -5.65
N GLU A 57 5.63 5.91 -4.61
CA GLU A 57 5.20 4.61 -4.12
C GLU A 57 4.53 4.75 -2.76
N LEU A 58 3.29 4.27 -2.66
CA LEU A 58 2.45 4.28 -1.46
C LEU A 58 2.16 2.83 -1.06
N ARG A 59 2.62 2.42 0.13
CA ARG A 59 2.46 1.05 0.62
C ARG A 59 1.50 1.01 1.80
N THR A 60 0.46 0.18 1.68
CA THR A 60 -0.51 -0.08 2.76
C THR A 60 -0.65 -1.58 3.01
N ALA A 61 -1.21 -1.98 4.13
CA ALA A 61 -1.54 -3.38 4.39
C ALA A 61 -2.49 -3.90 3.30
N GLY A 62 -2.11 -4.96 2.58
CA GLY A 62 -2.90 -5.55 1.50
C GLY A 62 -3.15 -4.68 0.26
N ALA A 63 -2.45 -3.57 0.08
CA ALA A 63 -2.79 -2.52 -0.89
C ALA A 63 -4.24 -2.02 -0.70
N THR A 64 -4.74 -2.01 0.54
CA THR A 64 -6.12 -1.62 0.86
C THR A 64 -6.22 -0.15 1.20
N ILE A 65 -7.45 0.30 1.34
CA ILE A 65 -7.81 1.67 1.70
C ILE A 65 -8.61 1.64 3.02
N SER A 66 -8.48 2.67 3.85
CA SER A 66 -9.13 2.74 5.15
C SER A 66 -10.66 2.85 5.04
N GLN A 67 -11.38 2.52 6.12
CA GLN A 67 -12.84 2.63 6.15
C GLN A 67 -13.33 4.08 5.95
N PRO A 68 -12.76 5.11 6.58
CA PRO A 68 -13.14 6.49 6.29
C PRO A 68 -13.00 6.87 4.81
N GLU A 69 -11.98 6.37 4.14
CA GLU A 69 -11.77 6.61 2.70
C GLU A 69 -12.82 5.89 1.84
N ARG A 70 -13.22 4.66 2.21
CA ARG A 70 -14.30 3.92 1.53
C ARG A 70 -15.65 4.64 1.62
N GLU A 71 -15.88 5.36 2.70
CA GLU A 71 -17.09 6.15 2.95
C GLU A 71 -17.02 7.57 2.38
N GLY A 72 -16.03 7.85 1.53
CA GLY A 72 -15.86 9.16 0.89
C GLY A 72 -15.11 10.20 1.73
N GLY A 73 -14.55 9.78 2.86
CA GLY A 73 -13.67 10.61 3.68
C GLY A 73 -12.23 10.64 3.17
N SER A 74 -11.35 11.30 3.90
CA SER A 74 -9.91 11.32 3.63
C SER A 74 -9.15 10.54 4.70
N GLY A 75 -8.37 9.55 4.26
CA GLY A 75 -7.35 8.89 5.07
C GLY A 75 -5.96 9.20 4.54
N ASP A 76 -4.97 8.49 5.05
CA ASP A 76 -3.57 8.77 4.71
C ASP A 76 -3.23 8.47 3.25
N LEU A 77 -3.88 7.47 2.64
CA LEU A 77 -3.67 7.15 1.24
C LEU A 77 -4.21 8.25 0.33
N ILE A 78 -5.46 8.67 0.52
CA ILE A 78 -6.07 9.76 -0.27
C ILE A 78 -5.32 11.08 -0.09
N ARG A 79 -4.89 11.42 1.14
CA ARG A 79 -4.07 12.61 1.42
C ARG A 79 -2.72 12.56 0.72
N SER A 80 -2.07 11.40 0.72
CA SER A 80 -0.78 11.21 0.04
C SER A 80 -0.91 11.31 -1.47
N LEU A 81 -1.98 10.73 -2.04
CA LEU A 81 -2.30 10.89 -3.47
C LEU A 81 -2.58 12.35 -3.83
N ALA A 82 -3.35 13.06 -3.02
CA ALA A 82 -3.62 14.49 -3.22
C ALA A 82 -2.31 15.31 -3.23
N GLY A 83 -1.42 15.07 -2.27
CA GLY A 83 -0.09 15.69 -2.24
C GLY A 83 0.73 15.38 -3.48
N GLY A 84 0.75 14.13 -3.93
CA GLY A 84 1.41 13.70 -5.16
C GLY A 84 0.86 14.38 -6.40
N ILE A 85 -0.46 14.47 -6.51
CA ILE A 85 -1.14 15.08 -7.66
C ILE A 85 -0.96 16.60 -7.68
N TYR A 86 -1.27 17.28 -6.59
CA TYR A 86 -1.31 18.74 -6.55
C TYR A 86 0.06 19.40 -6.44
N LEU A 87 1.02 18.75 -5.75
CA LEU A 87 2.34 19.34 -5.49
C LEU A 87 3.48 18.73 -6.33
N LEU A 88 3.35 17.45 -6.70
CA LEU A 88 4.45 16.72 -7.34
C LEU A 88 4.12 16.30 -8.79
N GLY A 89 2.97 16.70 -9.31
CA GLY A 89 2.63 16.53 -10.72
C GLY A 89 2.27 15.12 -11.15
N VAL A 90 1.77 14.28 -10.24
CA VAL A 90 1.20 12.97 -10.59
C VAL A 90 -0.04 13.16 -11.47
N ARG A 91 -0.15 12.37 -12.53
CA ARG A 91 -1.23 12.43 -13.54
C ARG A 91 -1.90 11.09 -13.75
N GLU A 92 -1.36 10.02 -13.17
CA GLU A 92 -1.84 8.66 -13.33
C GLU A 92 -1.59 7.87 -12.05
N VAL A 93 -2.49 6.94 -11.69
CA VAL A 93 -2.35 6.08 -10.51
C VAL A 93 -2.49 4.62 -10.93
N ALA A 94 -1.61 3.76 -10.41
CA ALA A 94 -1.75 2.32 -10.50
C ALA A 94 -1.94 1.71 -9.11
N VAL A 95 -3.00 0.94 -8.90
CA VAL A 95 -3.22 0.11 -7.71
C VAL A 95 -2.76 -1.31 -8.06
N ILE A 96 -1.74 -1.80 -7.38
CA ILE A 96 -1.13 -3.09 -7.68
C ILE A 96 -1.19 -4.00 -6.44
N GLY A 97 -2.16 -4.91 -6.43
CA GLY A 97 -2.22 -6.01 -5.47
C GLY A 97 -1.25 -7.13 -5.84
N HIS A 98 -1.12 -8.14 -4.98
CA HIS A 98 -0.27 -9.28 -5.29
C HIS A 98 -0.90 -10.61 -4.86
N THR A 99 -0.54 -11.70 -5.53
CA THR A 99 -0.95 -13.05 -5.16
C THR A 99 -0.36 -13.46 -3.81
N ASN A 100 -1.00 -14.41 -3.12
CA ASN A 100 -0.53 -14.94 -1.84
C ASN A 100 -0.25 -13.85 -0.78
N CYS A 101 -1.12 -12.83 -0.72
CA CYS A 101 -1.04 -11.79 0.31
C CYS A 101 -1.44 -12.34 1.68
N GLY A 102 -0.65 -12.06 2.72
CA GLY A 102 -0.98 -12.49 4.08
C GLY A 102 -2.32 -11.96 4.59
N LEU A 103 -2.74 -10.77 4.13
CA LEU A 103 -4.02 -10.16 4.50
C LEU A 103 -5.24 -10.84 3.85
N ALA A 104 -5.05 -11.56 2.74
CA ALA A 104 -6.08 -12.38 2.11
C ALA A 104 -6.34 -13.70 2.88
N HIS A 105 -5.39 -14.11 3.70
CA HIS A 105 -5.42 -15.37 4.46
C HIS A 105 -5.42 -15.12 5.99
N ALA A 106 -5.68 -13.90 6.42
CA ALA A 106 -5.66 -13.54 7.83
C ALA A 106 -6.77 -14.27 8.62
N ASP A 107 -6.36 -15.01 9.66
CA ASP A 107 -7.27 -15.74 10.55
C ASP A 107 -7.58 -14.86 11.79
N PRO A 108 -8.87 -14.55 12.05
CA PRO A 108 -9.28 -13.79 13.24
C PRO A 108 -8.81 -14.40 14.56
N ASN A 109 -8.75 -15.73 14.67
CA ASN A 109 -8.32 -16.39 15.91
C ASN A 109 -6.83 -16.20 16.15
N VAL A 110 -6.03 -16.27 15.10
CA VAL A 110 -4.58 -16.00 15.16
C VAL A 110 -4.34 -14.53 15.54
N LEU A 111 -5.10 -13.61 14.98
CA LEU A 111 -5.02 -12.20 15.32
C LEU A 111 -5.34 -11.96 16.80
N ILE A 112 -6.46 -12.48 17.29
CA ILE A 112 -6.88 -12.33 18.69
C ILE A 112 -5.81 -12.88 19.64
N ALA A 113 -5.35 -14.11 19.41
CA ALA A 113 -4.34 -14.75 20.23
C ALA A 113 -3.02 -13.93 20.26
N SER A 114 -2.61 -13.41 19.11
CA SER A 114 -1.41 -12.59 18.98
C SER A 114 -1.53 -11.25 19.73
N MET A 115 -2.67 -10.56 19.61
CA MET A 115 -2.94 -9.33 20.33
C MET A 115 -2.92 -9.54 21.84
N GLN A 116 -3.60 -10.58 22.33
CA GLN A 116 -3.64 -10.92 23.76
C GLN A 116 -2.25 -11.27 24.31
N ALA A 117 -1.47 -12.04 23.56
CA ALA A 117 -0.09 -12.40 23.94
C ALA A 117 0.82 -11.16 24.06
N LEU A 118 0.54 -10.10 23.30
CA LEU A 118 1.24 -8.81 23.33
C LEU A 118 0.62 -7.80 24.31
N GLY A 119 -0.40 -8.21 25.10
CA GLY A 119 -1.06 -7.36 26.10
C GLY A 119 -2.06 -6.36 25.54
N VAL A 120 -2.54 -6.57 24.30
CA VAL A 120 -3.58 -5.74 23.68
C VAL A 120 -4.91 -6.47 23.74
N ASP A 121 -5.95 -5.83 24.30
CA ASP A 121 -7.31 -6.38 24.31
C ASP A 121 -8.04 -6.03 23.00
N PRO A 122 -8.38 -7.03 22.16
CA PRO A 122 -9.10 -6.81 20.91
C PRO A 122 -10.47 -6.12 21.10
N ASN A 123 -11.17 -6.40 22.20
CA ASN A 123 -12.49 -5.83 22.46
C ASN A 123 -12.41 -4.34 22.75
N GLN A 124 -11.41 -3.91 23.51
CA GLN A 124 -11.17 -2.47 23.76
C GLN A 124 -10.85 -1.73 22.46
N LEU A 125 -10.08 -2.33 21.56
CA LEU A 125 -9.78 -1.72 20.27
C LEU A 125 -11.04 -1.64 19.40
N ILE A 126 -11.83 -2.71 19.34
CA ILE A 126 -13.09 -2.75 18.59
C ILE A 126 -14.05 -1.67 19.07
N GLU A 127 -14.19 -1.49 20.38
CA GLU A 127 -15.04 -0.48 20.98
C GLU A 127 -14.53 0.94 20.69
N ARG A 128 -13.25 1.17 20.93
CA ARG A 128 -12.60 2.47 20.73
C ARG A 128 -12.71 2.99 19.29
N GLU A 129 -12.53 2.11 18.32
CA GLU A 129 -12.57 2.45 16.90
C GLU A 129 -13.98 2.30 16.28
N GLY A 130 -14.98 1.88 17.07
CA GLY A 130 -16.36 1.71 16.59
C GLY A 130 -16.51 0.61 15.54
N LEU A 131 -15.69 -0.44 15.60
CA LEU A 131 -15.60 -1.47 14.56
C LEU A 131 -16.71 -2.52 14.63
N GLY A 132 -17.50 -2.50 15.69
CA GLY A 132 -18.67 -3.36 15.92
C GLY A 132 -18.32 -4.80 16.33
N ASN A 133 -17.37 -5.45 15.67
CA ASN A 133 -17.00 -6.84 15.96
C ASN A 133 -15.62 -7.19 15.37
N ILE A 134 -15.22 -8.46 15.53
CA ILE A 134 -13.94 -8.97 15.00
C ILE A 134 -13.81 -8.84 13.48
N GLN A 135 -14.89 -8.95 12.72
CA GLN A 135 -14.87 -8.79 11.28
C GLN A 135 -14.58 -7.31 10.90
N GLY A 136 -15.09 -6.37 11.70
CA GLY A 136 -14.75 -4.95 11.61
C GLY A 136 -13.26 -4.72 11.88
N LEU A 137 -12.71 -5.35 12.91
CA LEU A 137 -11.26 -5.29 13.21
C LEU A 137 -10.42 -5.88 12.06
N MET A 138 -10.83 -7.00 11.48
CA MET A 138 -10.14 -7.59 10.32
C MET A 138 -10.13 -6.62 9.13
N ARG A 139 -11.26 -5.99 8.80
CA ARG A 139 -11.32 -4.98 7.73
C ARG A 139 -10.48 -3.74 8.05
N TRP A 140 -10.48 -3.30 9.30
CA TRP A 140 -9.67 -2.17 9.75
C TRP A 140 -8.16 -2.43 9.55
N LEU A 141 -7.71 -3.67 9.76
CA LEU A 141 -6.34 -4.10 9.49
C LEU A 141 -6.03 -4.27 7.98
N GLY A 142 -7.03 -4.18 7.12
CA GLY A 142 -6.85 -4.36 5.69
C GLY A 142 -7.00 -5.81 5.21
N ALA A 143 -7.66 -6.69 5.96
CA ALA A 143 -7.97 -8.05 5.51
C ALA A 143 -9.04 -8.03 4.39
N PHE A 144 -8.85 -8.90 3.41
CA PHE A 144 -9.76 -9.10 2.28
C PHE A 144 -9.80 -10.58 1.89
N HIS A 145 -10.64 -10.99 0.94
CA HIS A 145 -10.74 -12.39 0.51
C HIS A 145 -10.17 -12.64 -0.89
N ASP A 146 -10.35 -11.70 -1.81
CA ASP A 146 -9.95 -11.82 -3.19
C ASP A 146 -9.18 -10.57 -3.62
N VAL A 147 -7.97 -10.77 -4.14
CA VAL A 147 -7.08 -9.66 -4.52
C VAL A 147 -7.62 -8.85 -5.69
N HIS A 148 -8.31 -9.49 -6.66
CA HIS A 148 -8.87 -8.78 -7.81
C HIS A 148 -10.05 -7.93 -7.40
N VAL A 149 -10.90 -8.43 -6.48
CA VAL A 149 -12.00 -7.67 -5.89
C VAL A 149 -11.45 -6.48 -5.11
N ASN A 150 -10.48 -6.71 -4.22
CA ASN A 150 -9.85 -5.65 -3.43
C ASN A 150 -9.25 -4.55 -4.32
N VAL A 151 -8.51 -4.92 -5.36
CA VAL A 151 -7.92 -3.95 -6.31
C VAL A 151 -8.99 -3.12 -6.98
N ARG A 152 -10.09 -3.73 -7.48
CA ARG A 152 -11.21 -2.99 -8.09
C ARG A 152 -11.87 -2.04 -7.10
N GLU A 153 -12.06 -2.46 -5.87
CA GLU A 153 -12.64 -1.60 -4.82
C GLU A 153 -11.78 -0.38 -4.57
N VAL A 154 -10.47 -0.56 -4.40
CA VAL A 154 -9.53 0.54 -4.15
C VAL A 154 -9.48 1.51 -5.34
N VAL A 155 -9.40 0.98 -6.58
CA VAL A 155 -9.49 1.78 -7.81
C VAL A 155 -10.76 2.62 -7.82
N ASN A 156 -11.90 2.00 -7.49
CA ASN A 156 -13.19 2.67 -7.50
C ASN A 156 -13.28 3.79 -6.44
N VAL A 157 -12.75 3.55 -5.24
CA VAL A 157 -12.70 4.57 -4.18
C VAL A 157 -11.83 5.76 -4.61
N ILE A 158 -10.65 5.52 -5.20
CA ILE A 158 -9.76 6.59 -5.67
C ILE A 158 -10.44 7.40 -6.78
N ARG A 159 -11.04 6.75 -7.77
CA ARG A 159 -11.76 7.42 -8.88
C ARG A 159 -12.92 8.28 -8.41
N ASN A 160 -13.61 7.86 -7.36
CA ASN A 160 -14.79 8.55 -6.84
C ASN A 160 -14.50 9.48 -5.66
N SER A 161 -13.24 9.57 -5.24
CA SER A 161 -12.85 10.46 -4.16
C SER A 161 -13.13 11.92 -4.49
N PRO A 162 -13.85 12.67 -3.63
CA PRO A 162 -14.09 14.10 -3.82
C PRO A 162 -12.83 14.96 -3.63
N TYR A 163 -11.76 14.38 -3.10
CA TYR A 163 -10.48 15.05 -2.82
C TYR A 163 -9.49 14.96 -3.97
N LEU A 164 -9.81 14.21 -5.04
CA LEU A 164 -8.90 13.98 -6.16
C LEU A 164 -9.54 14.41 -7.50
N PRO A 165 -8.75 14.95 -8.43
CA PRO A 165 -9.23 15.23 -9.77
C PRO A 165 -9.48 13.92 -10.53
N LYS A 166 -10.24 14.01 -11.64
CA LYS A 166 -10.46 12.86 -12.52
C LYS A 166 -9.21 12.62 -13.37
N ILE A 167 -8.42 11.66 -12.96
CA ILE A 167 -7.23 11.16 -13.67
C ILE A 167 -7.34 9.65 -13.87
N PRO A 168 -6.60 9.05 -14.82
CA PRO A 168 -6.56 7.60 -14.98
C PRO A 168 -6.12 6.90 -13.70
N VAL A 169 -6.87 5.87 -13.30
CA VAL A 169 -6.53 4.98 -12.18
C VAL A 169 -6.69 3.55 -12.65
N HIS A 170 -5.61 2.79 -12.63
CA HIS A 170 -5.55 1.41 -13.13
C HIS A 170 -5.44 0.43 -11.98
N GLY A 171 -6.01 -0.76 -12.15
CA GLY A 171 -5.89 -1.89 -11.23
C GLY A 171 -5.11 -3.03 -11.85
N LEU A 172 -4.11 -3.53 -11.15
CA LEU A 172 -3.28 -4.66 -11.56
C LEU A 172 -3.08 -5.64 -10.39
N VAL A 173 -2.74 -6.87 -10.74
CA VAL A 173 -2.25 -7.86 -9.78
C VAL A 173 -0.90 -8.39 -10.25
N ILE A 174 0.09 -8.39 -9.37
CA ILE A 174 1.39 -9.01 -9.61
C ILE A 174 1.45 -10.40 -8.96
N ASN A 175 1.91 -11.37 -9.71
CA ASN A 175 2.25 -12.68 -9.15
C ASN A 175 3.56 -12.57 -8.38
N ILE A 176 3.52 -12.82 -7.07
CA ILE A 176 4.67 -12.65 -6.18
C ILE A 176 5.80 -13.66 -6.41
N GLU A 177 5.53 -14.76 -7.11
CA GLU A 177 6.50 -15.82 -7.35
C GLU A 177 7.32 -15.58 -8.63
N ASN A 178 6.70 -14.98 -9.66
CA ASN A 178 7.33 -14.85 -10.97
C ASN A 178 7.30 -13.43 -11.56
N GLY A 179 6.69 -12.46 -10.87
CA GLY A 179 6.62 -11.07 -11.30
C GLY A 179 5.64 -10.78 -12.45
N LYS A 180 4.83 -11.77 -12.89
CA LYS A 180 3.84 -11.55 -13.96
C LYS A 180 2.78 -10.57 -13.52
N LEU A 181 2.54 -9.54 -14.32
CA LEU A 181 1.47 -8.56 -14.14
C LEU A 181 0.22 -8.99 -14.91
N GLU A 182 -0.93 -8.81 -14.27
CA GLU A 182 -2.25 -8.96 -14.85
C GLU A 182 -3.01 -7.64 -14.73
N MET A 183 -3.60 -7.17 -15.82
CA MET A 183 -4.49 -6.01 -15.81
C MET A 183 -5.87 -6.44 -15.31
N VAL A 184 -6.35 -5.81 -14.23
CA VAL A 184 -7.65 -6.10 -13.59
C VAL A 184 -8.69 -5.06 -13.96
N ASP A 185 -8.26 -3.79 -14.06
CA ASP A 185 -9.10 -2.66 -14.40
C ASP A 185 -8.26 -1.59 -15.09
N ARG A 186 -8.69 -1.13 -16.26
CA ARG A 186 -8.01 -0.08 -17.01
C ARG A 186 -8.81 1.23 -16.94
N GLY A 187 -8.19 2.30 -16.42
CA GLY A 187 -8.74 3.64 -16.35
C GLY A 187 -8.60 4.44 -17.63
#